data_a14a077dde99ba7f4fe27b7e82aa82ec
#
_entry.id   a14a077dde99ba7f4fe27b7e82aa82ec
#
_cell.length_a   1.000
_cell.length_b   1.000
_cell.length_c   1.000
_cell.angle_alpha   90.00
_cell.angle_beta   90.00
_cell.angle_gamma   90.00
#
_symmetry.space_group_name_H-M   'P 1'
#
loop_
_entity.id
_entity.type
_entity.pdbx_description
1 polymer ?
#
loop_
_entity_poly.entity_id
_entity_poly.type
_entity_poly.pdbx_seq_one_letter_code
_entity_poly.pdbx_strand_id
1 'polypeptide(L)'
;MNGWLLAGIIAVVLIVVVVKRLRGEPLNARDLAVPPVVLVTIGVVTLAKAEEVTSADLAWVVPGAVLGAALGAVRARTVRLFEKDGVLWQRYTGRTFLVLAGSLVVMAAYGFVATKAGLHEEARPTQLNVGVSFLGESLVLGFRGLRSGVPFAPEKQRW
;
A
#
# COMPACT_ATOMS: atom_id res chain seq x y z
N MET A 1 26.41 4.10 -10.82
CA MET A 1 26.35 3.23 -9.61
C MET A 1 26.30 1.79 -10.07
N ASN A 2 27.13 0.93 -9.52
CA ASN A 2 27.14 -0.49 -9.87
C ASN A 2 25.83 -1.15 -9.46
N GLY A 3 25.28 -2.03 -10.29
CA GLY A 3 24.04 -2.74 -10.00
C GLY A 3 24.05 -3.50 -8.67
N TRP A 4 25.21 -4.03 -8.27
CA TRP A 4 25.40 -4.71 -7.00
C TRP A 4 25.26 -3.77 -5.78
N LEU A 5 25.79 -2.54 -5.89
CA LEU A 5 25.62 -1.52 -4.85
C LEU A 5 24.17 -1.11 -4.70
N LEU A 6 23.48 -0.90 -5.81
CA LEU A 6 22.05 -0.57 -5.82
C LEU A 6 21.23 -1.71 -5.19
N ALA A 7 21.48 -2.96 -5.58
CA ALA A 7 20.84 -4.12 -5.01
C ALA A 7 21.08 -4.24 -3.50
N GLY A 8 22.32 -4.00 -3.07
CA GLY A 8 22.68 -3.98 -1.66
C GLY A 8 21.94 -2.91 -0.86
N ILE A 9 21.85 -1.69 -1.39
CA ILE A 9 21.13 -0.58 -0.76
C ILE A 9 19.63 -0.93 -0.65
N ILE A 10 19.03 -1.44 -1.71
CA ILE A 10 17.62 -1.86 -1.71
C ILE A 10 17.39 -2.94 -0.67
N ALA A 11 18.26 -3.95 -0.60
CA ALA A 11 18.17 -5.03 0.39
C ALA A 11 18.23 -4.50 1.83
N VAL A 12 19.16 -3.60 2.13
CA VAL A 12 19.27 -2.96 3.45
C VAL A 12 18.01 -2.17 3.79
N VAL A 13 17.53 -1.36 2.86
CA VAL A 13 16.29 -0.58 3.06
C VAL A 13 15.10 -1.50 3.33
N LEU A 14 14.95 -2.58 2.56
CA LEU A 14 13.88 -3.55 2.77
C LEU A 14 13.97 -4.21 4.14
N ILE A 15 15.17 -4.62 4.57
CA ILE A 15 15.39 -5.22 5.89
C ILE A 15 15.01 -4.23 6.99
N VAL A 16 15.44 -2.98 6.90
CA VAL A 16 15.10 -1.93 7.87
C VAL A 16 13.59 -1.72 7.95
N VAL A 17 12.91 -1.65 6.80
CA VAL A 17 11.45 -1.49 6.74
C VAL A 17 10.75 -2.69 7.39
N VAL A 18 11.16 -3.91 7.07
CA VAL A 18 10.58 -5.13 7.65
C VAL A 18 10.77 -5.16 9.17
N VAL A 19 11.98 -4.88 9.65
CA VAL A 19 12.27 -4.85 11.10
C VAL A 19 11.43 -3.78 11.80
N LYS A 20 11.33 -2.59 11.21
CA LYS A 20 10.51 -1.50 11.75
C LYS A 20 9.03 -1.89 11.82
N ARG A 21 8.51 -2.54 10.80
CA ARG A 21 7.12 -3.02 10.77
C ARG A 21 6.85 -4.12 11.80
N LEU A 22 7.82 -5.01 12.02
CA LEU A 22 7.71 -6.08 13.02
C LEU A 22 7.80 -5.57 14.47
N ARG A 23 8.60 -4.53 14.71
CA ARG A 23 8.73 -3.92 16.03
C ARG A 23 7.50 -3.10 16.43
N GLY A 24 6.78 -2.61 15.45
CA GLY A 24 5.64 -1.72 15.65
C GLY A 24 6.05 -0.25 15.63
N GLU A 25 5.08 0.57 15.35
CA GLU A 25 5.22 2.03 15.28
C GLU A 25 3.94 2.71 15.75
N PRO A 26 4.04 3.95 16.27
CA PRO A 26 2.86 4.72 16.61
C PRO A 26 1.98 4.94 15.38
N LEU A 27 0.68 4.75 15.52
CA LEU A 27 -0.28 4.95 14.45
C LEU A 27 -0.72 6.42 14.45
N ASN A 28 -0.20 7.18 13.50
CA ASN A 28 -0.54 8.59 13.28
C ASN A 28 -1.51 8.68 12.09
N ALA A 29 -2.60 9.42 12.26
CA ALA A 29 -3.62 9.55 11.21
C ALA A 29 -3.08 10.17 9.91
N ARG A 30 -2.16 11.12 10.01
CA ARG A 30 -1.53 11.75 8.85
C ARG A 30 -0.60 10.79 8.11
N ASP A 31 0.25 10.08 8.83
CA ASP A 31 1.16 9.10 8.25
C ASP A 31 0.41 7.91 7.63
N LEU A 32 -0.82 7.67 8.08
CA LEU A 32 -1.71 6.66 7.53
C LEU A 32 -2.36 7.12 6.22
N ALA A 33 -2.78 8.38 6.14
CA ALA A 33 -3.56 8.92 5.03
C ALA A 33 -2.71 9.51 3.89
N VAL A 34 -1.63 10.22 4.20
CA VAL A 34 -0.85 11.00 3.22
C VAL A 34 -0.17 10.11 2.17
N PRO A 35 0.57 9.04 2.52
CA PRO A 35 1.26 8.25 1.51
C PRO A 35 0.33 7.62 0.46
N PRO A 36 -0.78 6.96 0.83
CA PRO A 36 -1.67 6.39 -0.17
C PRO A 36 -2.35 7.45 -1.03
N VAL A 37 -2.76 8.58 -0.46
CA VAL A 37 -3.37 9.68 -1.22
C VAL A 37 -2.40 10.24 -2.25
N VAL A 38 -1.15 10.48 -1.87
CA VAL A 38 -0.10 10.97 -2.78
C VAL A 38 0.13 9.97 -3.90
N LEU A 39 0.29 8.69 -3.60
CA LEU A 39 0.54 7.65 -4.59
C LEU A 39 -0.64 7.48 -5.56
N VAL A 40 -1.86 7.50 -5.06
CA VAL A 40 -3.06 7.42 -5.91
C VAL A 40 -3.14 8.65 -6.82
N THR A 41 -2.89 9.84 -6.29
CA THR A 41 -2.90 11.08 -7.08
C THR A 41 -1.86 11.02 -8.20
N ILE A 42 -0.63 10.63 -7.89
CA ILE A 42 0.44 10.46 -8.89
C ILE A 42 0.02 9.43 -9.94
N GLY A 43 -0.51 8.29 -9.52
CA GLY A 43 -0.94 7.22 -10.41
C GLY A 43 -2.08 7.66 -11.34
N VAL A 44 -3.07 8.37 -10.82
CA VAL A 44 -4.19 8.91 -11.62
C VAL A 44 -3.70 9.97 -12.60
N VAL A 45 -2.84 10.87 -12.18
CA VAL A 45 -2.25 11.89 -13.07
C VAL A 45 -1.41 11.24 -14.18
N THR A 46 -0.60 10.23 -13.84
CA THR A 46 0.18 9.48 -14.83
C THR A 46 -0.73 8.80 -15.83
N LEU A 47 -1.81 8.17 -15.39
CA LEU A 47 -2.79 7.52 -16.23
C LEU A 47 -3.52 8.52 -17.14
N ALA A 48 -3.90 9.68 -16.59
CA ALA A 48 -4.59 10.73 -17.34
C ALA A 48 -3.70 11.37 -18.43
N LYS A 49 -2.39 11.38 -18.25
CA LYS A 49 -1.41 11.90 -19.22
C LYS A 49 -0.97 10.87 -20.25
N ALA A 50 -1.27 9.59 -20.05
CA ALA A 50 -0.92 8.55 -21.00
C ALA A 50 -1.78 8.69 -22.26
N GLU A 51 -1.13 8.81 -23.41
CA GLU A 51 -1.82 9.06 -24.69
C GLU A 51 -2.51 7.82 -25.26
N GLU A 52 -2.02 6.63 -24.92
CA GLU A 52 -2.50 5.36 -25.49
C GLU A 52 -3.55 4.64 -24.62
N VAL A 53 -4.05 5.27 -23.57
CA VAL A 53 -5.07 4.67 -22.69
C VAL A 53 -6.44 4.74 -23.34
N THR A 54 -7.05 3.57 -23.52
CA THR A 54 -8.39 3.41 -24.10
C THR A 54 -9.44 3.13 -23.01
N SER A 55 -10.73 3.20 -23.37
CA SER A 55 -11.80 2.79 -22.48
C SER A 55 -11.74 1.30 -22.11
N ALA A 56 -11.22 0.45 -23.01
CA ALA A 56 -10.97 -0.96 -22.71
C ALA A 56 -9.90 -1.13 -21.63
N ASP A 57 -8.85 -0.28 -21.63
CA ASP A 57 -7.84 -0.27 -20.58
C ASP A 57 -8.45 0.11 -19.22
N LEU A 58 -9.32 1.11 -19.19
CA LEU A 58 -10.04 1.51 -17.97
C LEU A 58 -10.92 0.39 -17.42
N ALA A 59 -11.50 -0.43 -18.28
CA ALA A 59 -12.28 -1.61 -17.86
C ALA A 59 -11.43 -2.65 -17.13
N TRP A 60 -10.12 -2.66 -17.31
CA TRP A 60 -9.17 -3.47 -16.52
C TRP A 60 -8.59 -2.72 -15.32
N VAL A 61 -8.32 -1.42 -15.46
CA VAL A 61 -7.74 -0.59 -14.40
C VAL A 61 -8.68 -0.46 -13.20
N VAL A 62 -9.96 -0.21 -13.42
CA VAL A 62 -10.93 -0.01 -12.35
C VAL A 62 -11.13 -1.26 -11.50
N PRO A 63 -11.42 -2.46 -12.07
CA PRO A 63 -11.49 -3.68 -11.27
C PRO A 63 -10.16 -4.03 -10.58
N GLY A 64 -9.04 -3.76 -11.23
CA GLY A 64 -7.71 -3.94 -10.65
C GLY A 64 -7.48 -3.05 -9.42
N ALA A 65 -7.90 -1.79 -9.49
CA ALA A 65 -7.84 -0.87 -8.35
C ALA A 65 -8.74 -1.35 -7.19
N VAL A 66 -9.96 -1.79 -7.50
CA VAL A 66 -10.88 -2.36 -6.49
C VAL A 66 -10.26 -3.61 -5.85
N LEU A 67 -9.69 -4.50 -6.65
CA LEU A 67 -9.01 -5.70 -6.15
C LEU A 67 -7.82 -5.32 -5.24
N GLY A 68 -7.00 -4.37 -5.66
CA GLY A 68 -5.87 -3.88 -4.87
C GLY A 68 -6.30 -3.30 -3.53
N ALA A 69 -7.35 -2.47 -3.53
CA ALA A 69 -7.92 -1.91 -2.30
C ALA A 69 -8.49 -2.99 -1.39
N ALA A 70 -9.19 -3.99 -1.94
CA ALA A 70 -9.75 -5.10 -1.19
C ALA A 70 -8.63 -5.96 -0.53
N LEU A 71 -7.57 -6.24 -1.27
CA LEU A 71 -6.40 -6.96 -0.73
C LEU A 71 -5.70 -6.16 0.38
N GLY A 72 -5.59 -4.85 0.22
CA GLY A 72 -5.09 -3.95 1.27
C GLY A 72 -5.96 -3.98 2.52
N ALA A 73 -7.28 -3.97 2.34
CA ALA A 73 -8.25 -4.07 3.44
C ALA A 73 -8.14 -5.39 4.19
N VAL A 74 -7.98 -6.51 3.47
CA VAL A 74 -7.75 -7.83 4.08
C VAL A 74 -6.44 -7.83 4.87
N ARG A 75 -5.38 -7.28 4.32
CA ARG A 75 -4.09 -7.14 5.00
C ARG A 75 -4.23 -6.35 6.30
N ALA A 76 -4.98 -5.26 6.28
CA ALA A 76 -5.22 -4.43 7.45
C ALA A 76 -5.87 -5.18 8.62
N ARG A 77 -6.68 -6.20 8.33
CA ARG A 77 -7.30 -7.03 9.38
C ARG A 77 -6.29 -7.90 10.12
N THR A 78 -5.16 -8.20 9.52
CA THR A 78 -4.08 -9.00 10.11
C THR A 78 -3.09 -8.17 10.91
N VAL A 79 -3.11 -6.84 10.76
CA VAL A 79 -2.26 -5.92 11.51
C VAL A 79 -2.74 -5.87 12.96
N ARG A 80 -1.81 -5.99 13.89
CA ARG A 80 -2.11 -5.88 15.32
C ARG A 80 -2.11 -4.43 15.75
N LEU A 81 -3.24 -3.98 16.31
CA LEU A 81 -3.36 -2.68 16.97
C LEU A 81 -3.28 -2.88 18.48
N PHE A 82 -2.53 -2.03 19.14
CA PHE A 82 -2.37 -2.06 20.61
C PHE A 82 -2.12 -0.67 21.15
N GLU A 83 -2.38 -0.49 22.44
CA GLU A 83 -2.09 0.75 23.15
C GLU A 83 -0.69 0.69 23.75
N LYS A 84 0.08 1.76 23.58
CA LYS A 84 1.36 1.97 24.24
C LYS A 84 1.55 3.44 24.50
N ASP A 85 1.96 3.80 25.72
CA ASP A 85 2.17 5.18 26.17
C ASP A 85 0.94 6.08 25.94
N GLY A 86 -0.26 5.51 26.11
CA GLY A 86 -1.54 6.23 25.98
C GLY A 86 -1.97 6.52 24.55
N VAL A 87 -1.27 6.00 23.55
CA VAL A 87 -1.60 6.19 22.13
C VAL A 87 -1.65 4.85 21.39
N LEU A 88 -2.31 4.86 20.23
CA LEU A 88 -2.47 3.69 19.40
C LEU A 88 -1.19 3.37 18.63
N TRP A 89 -0.79 2.12 18.67
CA TRP A 89 0.33 1.56 17.93
C TRP A 89 -0.13 0.45 16.99
N GLN A 90 0.58 0.27 15.91
CA GLN A 90 0.37 -0.84 14.97
C GLN A 90 1.63 -1.68 14.82
N ARG A 91 1.43 -2.97 14.61
CA ARG A 91 2.53 -3.90 14.33
C ARG A 91 2.11 -4.92 13.27
N TYR A 92 2.95 -5.12 12.28
CA TYR A 92 2.78 -6.21 11.32
C TYR A 92 3.11 -7.54 12.00
N THR A 93 2.31 -8.55 11.70
CA THR A 93 2.51 -9.91 12.15
C THR A 93 3.01 -10.79 11.00
N GLY A 94 3.41 -12.03 11.29
CA GLY A 94 3.73 -13.01 10.24
C GLY A 94 2.58 -13.20 9.26
N ARG A 95 1.35 -13.19 9.75
CA ARG A 95 0.13 -13.23 8.92
C ARG A 95 0.05 -12.04 7.97
N THR A 96 0.40 -10.85 8.43
CA THR A 96 0.37 -9.63 7.60
C THR A 96 1.34 -9.77 6.43
N PHE A 97 2.54 -10.30 6.66
CA PHE A 97 3.51 -10.54 5.59
C PHE A 97 3.06 -11.64 4.63
N LEU A 98 2.40 -12.70 5.12
CA LEU A 98 1.82 -13.73 4.25
C LEU A 98 0.71 -13.15 3.36
N VAL A 99 -0.17 -12.33 3.90
CA VAL A 99 -1.23 -11.66 3.14
C VAL A 99 -0.62 -10.67 2.15
N LEU A 100 0.44 -9.94 2.53
CA LEU A 100 1.16 -9.06 1.62
C LEU A 100 1.75 -9.83 0.44
N ALA A 101 2.47 -10.93 0.71
CA ALA A 101 3.04 -11.77 -0.33
C ALA A 101 1.96 -12.36 -1.25
N GLY A 102 0.88 -12.88 -0.68
CA GLY A 102 -0.28 -13.37 -1.42
C GLY A 102 -0.93 -12.29 -2.28
N SER A 103 -1.05 -11.07 -1.75
CA SER A 103 -1.58 -9.92 -2.49
C SER A 103 -0.72 -9.57 -3.70
N LEU A 104 0.60 -9.60 -3.54
CA LEU A 104 1.54 -9.36 -4.64
C LEU A 104 1.38 -10.42 -5.75
N VAL A 105 1.24 -11.68 -5.37
CA VAL A 105 1.01 -12.79 -6.32
C VAL A 105 -0.31 -12.60 -7.06
N VAL A 106 -1.39 -12.29 -6.35
CA VAL A 106 -2.71 -12.07 -6.94
C VAL A 106 -2.68 -10.89 -7.92
N MET A 107 -2.07 -9.77 -7.52
CA MET A 107 -1.96 -8.60 -8.38
C MET A 107 -1.07 -8.84 -9.60
N ALA A 108 0.00 -9.61 -9.45
CA ALA A 108 0.86 -10.00 -10.57
C ALA A 108 0.10 -10.89 -11.56
N ALA A 109 -0.66 -11.86 -11.06
CA ALA A 109 -1.50 -12.73 -11.88
C ALA A 109 -2.59 -11.93 -12.61
N TYR A 110 -3.25 -11.02 -11.92
CA TYR A 110 -4.25 -10.13 -12.52
C TYR A 110 -3.62 -9.28 -13.64
N GLY A 111 -2.48 -8.66 -13.37
CA GLY A 111 -1.75 -7.86 -14.36
C GLY A 111 -1.31 -8.67 -15.55
N PHE A 112 -0.87 -9.91 -15.35
CA PHE A 112 -0.51 -10.82 -16.45
C PHE A 112 -1.72 -11.13 -17.34
N VAL A 113 -2.85 -11.49 -16.75
CA VAL A 113 -4.10 -11.76 -17.49
C VAL A 113 -4.56 -10.54 -18.25
N ALA A 114 -4.57 -9.37 -17.60
CA ALA A 114 -4.97 -8.10 -18.23
C ALA A 114 -4.06 -7.76 -19.43
N THR A 115 -2.76 -7.92 -19.30
CA THR A 115 -1.80 -7.68 -20.39
C THR A 115 -2.03 -8.65 -21.56
N LYS A 116 -2.28 -9.91 -21.28
CA LYS A 116 -2.62 -10.91 -22.32
C LYS A 116 -3.95 -10.60 -23.01
N ALA A 117 -4.87 -9.94 -22.31
CA ALA A 117 -6.14 -9.49 -22.87
C ALA A 117 -6.06 -8.16 -23.64
N GLY A 118 -4.88 -7.57 -23.74
CA GLY A 118 -4.64 -6.35 -24.51
C GLY A 118 -4.48 -5.06 -23.74
N LEU A 119 -4.35 -5.13 -22.41
CA LEU A 119 -4.06 -3.94 -21.59
C LEU A 119 -2.69 -3.37 -21.96
N HIS A 120 -2.65 -2.07 -22.27
CA HIS A 120 -1.40 -1.36 -22.53
C HIS A 120 -0.59 -1.19 -21.24
N GLU A 121 0.74 -1.31 -21.34
CA GLU A 121 1.62 -1.14 -20.18
C GLU A 121 1.49 0.26 -19.54
N GLU A 122 1.27 1.28 -20.35
CA GLU A 122 1.06 2.66 -19.91
C GLU A 122 -0.20 2.84 -19.05
N ALA A 123 -1.17 1.94 -19.17
CA ALA A 123 -2.36 1.91 -18.33
C ALA A 123 -2.15 1.23 -16.96
N ARG A 124 -0.90 0.88 -16.64
CA ARG A 124 -0.55 0.18 -15.38
C ARG A 124 0.46 0.96 -14.55
N PRO A 125 0.16 2.18 -14.13
CA PRO A 125 1.09 2.91 -13.26
C PRO A 125 1.25 2.19 -11.93
N THR A 126 2.47 1.80 -11.58
CA THR A 126 2.79 1.10 -10.34
C THR A 126 2.35 1.91 -9.12
N GLN A 127 2.49 3.22 -9.18
CA GLN A 127 2.08 4.14 -8.11
C GLN A 127 0.59 4.03 -7.81
N LEU A 128 -0.25 3.86 -8.82
CA LEU A 128 -1.69 3.68 -8.63
C LEU A 128 -2.00 2.36 -7.90
N ASN A 129 -1.40 1.27 -8.36
CA ASN A 129 -1.61 -0.06 -7.77
C ASN A 129 -1.15 -0.13 -6.31
N VAL A 130 0.02 0.40 -6.02
CA VAL A 130 0.56 0.48 -4.66
C VAL A 130 -0.31 1.43 -3.81
N GLY A 131 -0.66 2.58 -4.36
CA GLY A 131 -1.47 3.59 -3.68
C GLY A 131 -2.85 3.08 -3.28
N VAL A 132 -3.56 2.40 -4.18
CA VAL A 132 -4.90 1.86 -3.85
C VAL A 132 -4.83 0.73 -2.83
N SER A 133 -3.80 -0.10 -2.87
CA SER A 133 -3.58 -1.14 -1.86
C SER A 133 -3.35 -0.54 -0.48
N PHE A 134 -2.49 0.46 -0.36
CA PHE A 134 -2.28 1.18 0.88
C PHE A 134 -3.50 2.00 1.32
N LEU A 135 -4.25 2.55 0.38
CA LEU A 135 -5.49 3.26 0.69
C LEU A 135 -6.52 2.32 1.34
N GLY A 136 -6.71 1.12 0.78
CA GLY A 136 -7.58 0.10 1.36
C GLY A 136 -7.13 -0.33 2.76
N GLU A 137 -5.83 -0.54 2.94
CA GLU A 137 -5.23 -0.82 4.26
C GLU A 137 -5.48 0.33 5.24
N SER A 138 -5.22 1.56 4.82
CA SER A 138 -5.36 2.76 5.66
C SER A 138 -6.79 3.02 6.09
N LEU A 139 -7.76 2.81 5.20
CA LEU A 139 -9.18 2.96 5.52
C LEU A 139 -9.61 1.98 6.61
N VAL A 140 -9.22 0.72 6.50
CA VAL A 140 -9.57 -0.31 7.49
C VAL A 140 -8.81 -0.08 8.81
N LEU A 141 -7.53 0.27 8.77
CA LEU A 141 -6.75 0.60 9.97
C LEU A 141 -7.31 1.84 10.66
N GLY A 142 -7.65 2.88 9.91
CA GLY A 142 -8.29 4.08 10.45
C GLY A 142 -9.61 3.77 11.13
N PHE A 143 -10.46 2.98 10.49
CA PHE A 143 -11.74 2.55 11.07
C PHE A 143 -11.56 1.70 12.33
N ARG A 144 -10.64 0.73 12.31
CA ARG A 144 -10.32 -0.08 13.49
C ARG A 144 -9.76 0.77 14.62
N GLY A 145 -8.89 1.73 14.28
CA GLY A 145 -8.32 2.67 15.24
C GLY A 145 -9.39 3.53 15.91
N LEU A 146 -10.31 4.10 15.15
CA LEU A 146 -11.43 4.87 15.67
C LEU A 146 -12.33 4.04 16.59
N ARG A 147 -12.55 2.78 16.25
CA ARG A 147 -13.37 1.88 17.07
C ARG A 147 -12.68 1.41 18.36
N SER A 148 -11.36 1.48 18.43
CA SER A 148 -10.60 1.03 19.60
C SER A 148 -10.81 1.91 20.83
N GLY A 149 -11.22 3.16 20.65
CA GLY A 149 -11.32 4.16 21.71
C GLY A 149 -9.97 4.71 22.19
N VAL A 150 -8.86 4.23 21.64
CA VAL A 150 -7.51 4.71 21.94
C VAL A 150 -7.15 5.84 20.97
N PRO A 151 -6.62 6.98 21.44
CA PRO A 151 -6.27 8.08 20.56
C PRO A 151 -5.11 7.72 19.63
N PHE A 152 -5.16 8.25 18.39
CA PHE A 152 -4.03 8.17 17.47
C PHE A 152 -2.82 8.89 18.04
N ALA A 153 -1.62 8.45 17.67
CA ALA A 153 -0.39 9.11 18.05
C ALA A 153 -0.34 10.54 17.51
N PRO A 154 0.19 11.51 18.28
CA PRO A 154 0.32 12.88 17.79
C PRO A 154 1.29 12.94 16.62
N GLU A 155 1.09 13.94 15.77
CA GLU A 155 1.99 14.22 14.65
C GLU A 155 3.40 14.51 15.16
N LYS A 156 4.40 13.86 14.56
CA LYS A 156 5.81 14.15 14.89
C LYS A 156 6.12 15.56 14.44
N GLN A 157 6.41 16.43 15.40
CA GLN A 157 6.95 17.74 15.09
C GLN A 157 8.31 17.55 14.42
N ARG A 158 8.39 17.92 13.16
CA ARG A 158 9.68 18.04 12.47
C ARG A 158 10.27 19.37 12.89
N TRP A 159 11.33 19.29 13.65
CA TRP A 159 12.16 20.44 13.99
C TRP A 159 13.05 20.79 12.79
#